data_e69990d3ec88ed07ff689494718a7a5b
#
_entry.id   e69990d3ec88ed07ff689494718a7a5b
#
_cell.length_a   1.000
_cell.length_b   1.000
_cell.length_c   1.000
_cell.angle_alpha   90.00
_cell.angle_beta   90.00
_cell.angle_gamma   90.00
#
_symmetry.space_group_name_H-M   'P 1'
#
loop_
_entity.id
_entity.type
_entity.pdbx_description
1 polymer ?
#
loop_
_entity_poly.entity_id
_entity_poly.type
_entity_poly.pdbx_seq_one_letter_code
_entity_poly.pdbx_strand_id
1 'polypeptide(L)'
;NENTYISYMDTQDIAKFCLRSLQIPQTKNKTFLLSGSKDWLSSEIIKLCEQLAGQKAKVQRVPLFILKLVSQLFGFFEWGQNISDRLAFAEILTKENNFSNSTFDFYKMFKIDPAELIQLDDYFLEYFIRLLKRLRDINFEDIQKQKNLVL
;
A
#
# COMPACT_ATOMS: atom_id res chain seq x y z
N ASN A 1 -6.43 -5.80 14.91
CA ASN A 1 -7.78 -6.32 14.72
C ASN A 1 -7.89 -6.91 13.32
N GLU A 2 -8.38 -8.16 13.21
CA GLU A 2 -8.54 -8.86 11.92
C GLU A 2 -9.58 -8.21 11.01
N ASN A 3 -10.38 -7.30 11.54
CA ASN A 3 -11.49 -6.63 10.87
C ASN A 3 -11.23 -5.16 10.58
N THR A 4 -9.97 -4.76 10.43
CA THR A 4 -9.65 -3.38 10.04
C THR A 4 -9.76 -3.24 8.53
N TYR A 5 -10.68 -2.39 8.11
CA TYR A 5 -10.82 -1.99 6.71
C TYR A 5 -9.83 -0.86 6.40
N ILE A 6 -9.14 -0.97 5.29
CA ILE A 6 -8.21 0.05 4.80
C ILE A 6 -8.57 0.36 3.36
N SER A 7 -8.73 1.65 3.08
CA SER A 7 -8.99 2.15 1.74
C SER A 7 -7.66 2.59 1.11
N TYR A 8 -7.27 1.94 0.04
CA TYR A 8 -6.02 2.24 -0.68
C TYR A 8 -6.32 3.07 -1.92
N MET A 9 -5.47 4.06 -2.18
CA MET A 9 -5.50 4.85 -3.41
C MET A 9 -4.09 4.92 -3.98
N ASP A 10 -3.98 4.74 -5.29
CA ASP A 10 -2.70 4.90 -5.98
C ASP A 10 -2.22 6.36 -5.97
N THR A 11 -0.92 6.56 -5.90
CA THR A 11 -0.32 7.90 -5.87
C THR A 11 -0.57 8.69 -7.15
N GLN A 12 -0.73 8.04 -8.30
CA GLN A 12 -1.08 8.69 -9.55
C GLN A 12 -2.52 9.23 -9.50
N ASP A 13 -3.43 8.49 -8.87
CA ASP A 13 -4.80 8.97 -8.68
C ASP A 13 -4.85 10.12 -7.69
N ILE A 14 -4.09 10.07 -6.59
CA ILE A 14 -3.93 11.21 -5.68
C ILE A 14 -3.45 12.44 -6.46
N ALA A 15 -2.45 12.30 -7.32
CA ALA A 15 -1.96 13.40 -8.17
C ALA A 15 -3.06 13.97 -9.09
N LYS A 16 -3.92 13.11 -9.66
CA LYS A 16 -5.08 13.57 -10.46
C LYS A 16 -6.02 14.43 -9.62
N PHE A 17 -6.33 14.03 -8.38
CA PHE A 17 -7.15 14.83 -7.48
C PHE A 17 -6.49 16.17 -7.13
N CYS A 18 -5.19 16.18 -6.86
CA CYS A 18 -4.44 17.40 -6.59
C CYS A 18 -4.51 18.36 -7.79
N LEU A 19 -4.27 17.89 -9.01
CA LEU A 19 -4.36 18.71 -10.21
C LEU A 19 -5.79 19.23 -10.45
N ARG A 20 -6.80 18.39 -10.28
CA ARG A 20 -8.20 18.79 -10.41
C ARG A 20 -8.61 19.84 -9.37
N SER A 21 -8.08 19.76 -8.15
CA SER A 21 -8.38 20.71 -7.08
C SER A 21 -7.97 22.15 -7.46
N LEU A 22 -6.93 22.32 -8.25
CA LEU A 22 -6.49 23.63 -8.74
C LEU A 22 -7.46 24.23 -9.77
N GLN A 23 -8.25 23.39 -10.43
CA GLN A 23 -9.17 23.79 -11.48
C GLN A 23 -10.60 24.06 -10.97
N ILE A 24 -10.92 23.62 -9.76
CA ILE A 24 -12.27 23.69 -9.19
C ILE A 24 -12.29 24.77 -8.09
N PRO A 25 -12.91 25.94 -8.31
CA PRO A 25 -12.93 27.03 -7.32
C PRO A 25 -13.52 26.65 -5.97
N GLN A 26 -14.47 25.68 -5.95
CA GLN A 26 -15.17 25.20 -4.76
C GLN A 26 -14.27 24.43 -3.81
N THR A 27 -13.07 23.99 -4.23
CA THR A 27 -12.08 23.29 -3.40
C THR A 27 -11.21 24.22 -2.59
N LYS A 28 -11.20 25.52 -2.91
CA LYS A 28 -10.36 26.52 -2.27
C LYS A 28 -10.63 26.58 -0.75
N ASN A 29 -9.55 26.50 0.02
CA ASN A 29 -9.59 26.53 1.50
C ASN A 29 -10.43 25.39 2.13
N LYS A 30 -10.57 24.27 1.45
CA LYS A 30 -11.24 23.07 1.98
C LYS A 30 -10.26 21.93 2.16
N THR A 31 -10.55 21.10 3.13
CA THR A 31 -9.83 19.83 3.37
C THR A 31 -10.69 18.70 2.86
N PHE A 32 -10.10 17.77 2.10
CA PHE A 32 -10.73 16.60 1.57
C PHE A 32 -9.99 15.36 2.06
N LEU A 33 -10.75 14.36 2.46
CA LEU A 33 -10.22 13.04 2.75
C LEU A 33 -10.35 12.19 1.49
N LEU A 34 -9.22 11.84 0.90
CA LEU A 34 -9.19 10.98 -0.28
C LEU A 34 -9.09 9.50 0.17
N SER A 35 -9.91 8.67 -0.42
CA SER A 35 -9.89 7.22 -0.21
C SER A 35 -10.10 6.50 -1.55
N GLY A 36 -9.65 5.25 -1.64
CA GLY A 36 -9.88 4.43 -2.82
C GLY A 36 -11.35 4.08 -3.01
N SER A 37 -11.67 3.49 -4.15
CA SER A 37 -13.03 3.09 -4.52
C SER A 37 -13.57 1.91 -3.71
N LYS A 38 -12.69 1.15 -3.07
CA LYS A 38 -13.02 -0.05 -2.29
C LYS A 38 -12.23 -0.09 -0.99
N ASP A 39 -12.91 -0.50 0.08
CA ASP A 39 -12.30 -0.83 1.36
C ASP A 39 -11.89 -2.31 1.38
N TRP A 40 -10.66 -2.57 1.80
CA TRP A 40 -10.07 -3.89 1.84
C TRP A 40 -9.83 -4.35 3.27
N LEU A 41 -10.22 -5.57 3.58
CA LEU A 41 -9.76 -6.24 4.80
C LEU A 41 -8.31 -6.69 4.65
N SER A 42 -7.53 -6.59 5.72
CA SER A 42 -6.14 -7.10 5.72
C SER A 42 -6.08 -8.58 5.32
N SER A 43 -7.07 -9.39 5.71
CA SER A 43 -7.16 -10.80 5.32
C SER A 43 -7.42 -11.00 3.82
N GLU A 44 -8.16 -10.10 3.17
CA GLU A 44 -8.40 -10.16 1.72
C GLU A 44 -7.12 -9.86 0.94
N ILE A 45 -6.36 -8.85 1.41
CA ILE A 45 -5.06 -8.50 0.81
C ILE A 45 -4.07 -9.65 0.92
N ILE A 46 -4.00 -10.31 2.09
CA ILE A 46 -3.14 -11.49 2.27
C ILE A 46 -3.53 -12.59 1.28
N LYS A 47 -4.83 -12.90 1.17
CA LYS A 47 -5.32 -13.90 0.21
C LYS A 47 -4.99 -13.53 -1.25
N LEU A 48 -5.14 -12.27 -1.61
CA LEU A 48 -4.79 -11.79 -2.95
C LEU A 48 -3.28 -12.00 -3.22
N CYS A 49 -2.43 -11.64 -2.26
CA CYS A 49 -0.98 -11.87 -2.37
C CYS A 49 -0.64 -13.37 -2.46
N GLU A 50 -1.32 -14.22 -1.68
CA GLU A 50 -1.15 -15.69 -1.75
C GLU A 50 -1.50 -16.24 -3.14
N GLN A 51 -2.61 -15.77 -3.71
CA GLN A 51 -3.04 -16.17 -5.06
C GLN A 51 -2.03 -15.76 -6.13
N LEU A 52 -1.55 -14.52 -6.07
CA LEU A 52 -0.60 -13.98 -7.04
C LEU A 52 0.80 -14.60 -6.91
N ALA A 53 1.23 -14.91 -5.68
CA ALA A 53 2.52 -15.54 -5.41
C ALA A 53 2.49 -17.06 -5.61
N GLY A 54 1.33 -17.70 -5.66
CA GLY A 54 1.17 -19.16 -5.70
C GLY A 54 1.64 -19.88 -4.43
N GLN A 55 1.77 -19.15 -3.32
CA GLN A 55 2.27 -19.66 -2.04
C GLN A 55 1.45 -19.13 -0.87
N LYS A 56 1.27 -19.95 0.16
CA LYS A 56 0.62 -19.53 1.40
C LYS A 56 1.51 -18.62 2.23
N ALA A 57 0.95 -17.51 2.71
CA ALA A 57 1.64 -16.57 3.56
C ALA A 57 1.86 -17.15 4.97
N LYS A 58 3.05 -16.93 5.52
CA LYS A 58 3.32 -17.19 6.95
C LYS A 58 2.95 -15.95 7.75
N VAL A 59 1.69 -15.87 8.18
CA VAL A 59 1.19 -14.74 8.95
C VAL A 59 1.60 -14.89 10.41
N GLN A 60 2.37 -13.94 10.93
CA GLN A 60 2.69 -13.85 12.36
C GLN A 60 1.96 -12.64 12.96
N ARG A 61 1.28 -12.88 14.07
CA ARG A 61 0.59 -11.82 14.81
C ARG A 61 1.53 -11.27 15.87
N VAL A 62 1.88 -10.00 15.73
CA VAL A 62 2.70 -9.29 16.71
C VAL A 62 1.81 -8.38 17.54
N PRO A 63 1.75 -8.55 18.88
CA PRO A 63 0.98 -7.65 19.74
C PRO A 63 1.49 -6.21 19.67
N LEU A 64 0.57 -5.24 19.69
CA LEU A 64 0.90 -3.81 19.56
C LEU A 64 1.89 -3.32 20.62
N PHE A 65 1.85 -3.87 21.84
CA PHE A 65 2.79 -3.47 22.89
C PHE A 65 4.24 -3.83 22.55
N ILE A 66 4.46 -4.96 21.87
CA ILE A 66 5.79 -5.38 21.41
C ILE A 66 6.29 -4.40 20.33
N LEU A 67 5.40 -4.01 19.39
CA LEU A 67 5.75 -3.01 18.36
C LEU A 67 6.15 -1.67 18.99
N LYS A 68 5.44 -1.22 20.04
CA LYS A 68 5.77 0.01 20.77
C LYS A 68 7.11 -0.10 21.47
N LEU A 69 7.38 -1.21 22.15
CA LEU A 69 8.65 -1.44 22.82
C LEU A 69 9.82 -1.42 21.83
N VAL A 70 9.65 -2.15 20.71
CA VAL A 70 10.65 -2.19 19.63
C VAL A 70 10.85 -0.80 19.03
N SER A 71 9.77 -0.06 18.73
CA SER A 71 9.85 1.32 18.21
C SER A 71 10.63 2.24 19.14
N GLN A 72 10.39 2.16 20.46
CA GLN A 72 11.12 2.97 21.45
C GLN A 72 12.61 2.61 21.49
N LEU A 73 12.96 1.33 21.45
CA LEU A 73 14.35 0.88 21.46
C LEU A 73 15.10 1.31 20.19
N PHE A 74 14.48 1.17 19.02
CA PHE A 74 15.08 1.56 17.74
C PHE A 74 15.15 3.09 17.56
N GLY A 75 14.27 3.86 18.21
CA GLY A 75 14.31 5.33 18.20
C GLY A 75 15.57 5.95 18.80
N PHE A 76 16.32 5.20 19.65
CA PHE A 76 17.60 5.64 20.21
C PHE A 76 18.78 5.53 19.22
N PHE A 77 18.61 4.82 18.10
CA PHE A 77 19.68 4.63 17.13
C PHE A 77 19.34 5.36 15.83
N GLU A 78 20.25 6.16 15.30
CA GLU A 78 20.05 6.93 14.05
C GLU A 78 19.63 6.05 12.88
N TRP A 79 20.20 4.86 12.73
CA TRP A 79 19.83 3.90 11.68
C TRP A 79 18.46 3.22 11.91
N GLY A 80 17.95 3.28 13.15
CA GLY A 80 16.64 2.72 13.51
C GLY A 80 15.46 3.66 13.29
N GLN A 81 15.69 4.96 13.02
CA GLN A 81 14.62 5.96 12.88
C GLN A 81 13.63 5.57 11.77
N ASN A 82 14.11 5.12 10.61
CA ASN A 82 13.24 4.66 9.52
C ASN A 82 12.33 3.47 9.92
N ILE A 83 12.81 2.60 10.80
CA ILE A 83 12.02 1.46 11.32
C ILE A 83 11.01 1.97 12.34
N SER A 84 11.43 2.87 13.23
CA SER A 84 10.56 3.49 14.24
C SER A 84 9.39 4.23 13.56
N ASP A 85 9.65 5.03 12.54
CA ASP A 85 8.63 5.77 11.80
C ASP A 85 7.64 4.85 11.08
N ARG A 86 8.11 3.76 10.49
CA ARG A 86 7.25 2.75 9.87
C ARG A 86 6.36 2.02 10.88
N LEU A 87 6.89 1.74 12.07
CA LEU A 87 6.13 1.12 13.14
C LEU A 87 5.11 2.08 13.74
N ALA A 88 5.45 3.36 13.90
CA ALA A 88 4.53 4.41 14.32
C ALA A 88 3.39 4.58 13.31
N PHE A 89 3.70 4.56 12.01
CA PHE A 89 2.70 4.58 10.94
C PHE A 89 1.76 3.36 11.00
N ALA A 90 2.29 2.16 11.23
CA ALA A 90 1.48 0.96 11.41
C ALA A 90 0.52 1.07 12.62
N GLU A 91 0.94 1.74 13.71
CA GLU A 91 0.05 2.01 14.85
C GLU A 91 -1.10 2.94 14.48
N ILE A 92 -0.85 3.98 13.68
CA ILE A 92 -1.90 4.90 13.20
C ILE A 92 -2.90 4.17 12.33
N LEU A 93 -2.46 3.29 11.45
CA LEU A 93 -3.34 2.50 10.58
C LEU A 93 -4.22 1.50 11.35
N THR A 94 -3.81 1.10 12.57
CA THR A 94 -4.59 0.19 13.41
C THR A 94 -5.61 0.90 14.30
N LYS A 95 -5.48 2.21 14.48
CA LYS A 95 -6.50 3.03 15.14
C LYS A 95 -7.62 3.26 14.16
N GLU A 96 -8.82 2.84 14.55
CA GLU A 96 -10.05 2.87 13.76
C GLU A 96 -10.20 4.11 12.89
N ASN A 97 -10.18 3.91 11.61
CA ASN A 97 -10.53 4.92 10.65
C ASN A 97 -11.96 4.65 10.16
N ASN A 98 -12.96 5.12 10.89
CA ASN A 98 -14.36 5.18 10.44
C ASN A 98 -14.51 6.27 9.37
N PHE A 99 -13.79 6.15 8.26
CA PHE A 99 -13.80 7.14 7.19
C PHE A 99 -14.81 6.87 6.08
N SER A 100 -15.62 5.81 6.22
CA SER A 100 -16.45 5.29 5.12
C SER A 100 -17.64 6.17 4.70
N ASN A 101 -18.05 7.16 5.48
CA ASN A 101 -19.31 7.87 5.21
C ASN A 101 -19.19 9.17 4.38
N SER A 102 -18.00 9.67 4.09
CA SER A 102 -17.83 10.90 3.29
C SER A 102 -17.24 10.68 1.89
N THR A 103 -17.02 9.42 1.51
CA THR A 103 -16.19 9.06 0.35
C THR A 103 -16.87 9.36 -0.99
N PHE A 104 -18.20 9.22 -1.08
CA PHE A 104 -18.90 9.37 -2.36
C PHE A 104 -19.07 10.82 -2.85
N ASP A 105 -19.07 11.81 -1.95
CA ASP A 105 -19.35 13.19 -2.35
C ASP A 105 -18.18 13.85 -3.06
N PHE A 106 -16.93 13.48 -2.73
CA PHE A 106 -15.78 14.11 -3.36
C PHE A 106 -15.57 13.62 -4.81
N TYR A 107 -15.86 12.37 -5.14
CA TYR A 107 -15.78 11.88 -6.52
C TYR A 107 -16.65 12.69 -7.47
N LYS A 108 -17.88 12.99 -7.06
CA LYS A 108 -18.79 13.84 -7.83
C LYS A 108 -18.27 15.26 -7.99
N MET A 109 -17.73 15.84 -6.90
CA MET A 109 -17.18 17.19 -6.93
C MET A 109 -15.98 17.30 -7.87
N PHE A 110 -15.10 16.33 -7.84
CA PHE A 110 -13.90 16.29 -8.70
C PHE A 110 -14.19 15.78 -10.11
N LYS A 111 -15.40 15.30 -10.38
CA LYS A 111 -15.81 14.70 -11.67
C LYS A 111 -14.85 13.58 -12.10
N ILE A 112 -14.52 12.70 -11.16
CA ILE A 112 -13.69 11.52 -11.37
C ILE A 112 -14.58 10.31 -11.13
N ASP A 113 -14.61 9.38 -12.10
CA ASP A 113 -15.30 8.11 -11.92
C ASP A 113 -14.44 7.18 -11.04
N PRO A 114 -14.98 6.63 -9.93
CA PRO A 114 -14.27 5.64 -9.14
C PRO A 114 -13.79 4.41 -9.93
N ALA A 115 -14.46 4.07 -11.03
CA ALA A 115 -14.07 2.97 -11.91
C ALA A 115 -12.80 3.26 -12.75
N GLU A 116 -12.44 4.55 -12.91
CA GLU A 116 -11.22 4.95 -13.62
C GLU A 116 -9.98 4.94 -12.72
N LEU A 117 -10.15 4.70 -11.42
CA LEU A 117 -9.04 4.63 -10.48
C LEU A 117 -8.32 3.29 -10.61
N ILE A 118 -7.02 3.33 -10.35
CA ILE A 118 -6.20 2.13 -10.29
C ILE A 118 -6.67 1.28 -9.11
N GLN A 119 -7.22 0.11 -9.40
CA GLN A 119 -7.68 -0.81 -8.38
C GLN A 119 -6.49 -1.54 -7.74
N LEU A 120 -6.60 -1.88 -6.45
CA LEU A 120 -5.51 -2.51 -5.71
C LEU A 120 -5.13 -3.88 -6.27
N ASP A 121 -6.10 -4.66 -6.72
CA ASP A 121 -5.89 -5.97 -7.34
C ASP A 121 -5.12 -5.87 -8.67
N ASP A 122 -5.46 -4.90 -9.53
CA ASP A 122 -4.73 -4.62 -10.76
C ASP A 122 -3.30 -4.15 -10.48
N TYR A 123 -3.12 -3.27 -9.48
CA TYR A 123 -1.81 -2.82 -9.05
C TYR A 123 -0.94 -3.99 -8.56
N PHE A 124 -1.47 -4.87 -7.72
CA PHE A 124 -0.73 -6.04 -7.25
C PHE A 124 -0.42 -7.01 -8.37
N LEU A 125 -1.36 -7.26 -9.28
CA LEU A 125 -1.12 -8.12 -10.43
C LEU A 125 0.05 -7.61 -11.26
N GLU A 126 0.06 -6.32 -11.60
CA GLU A 126 1.16 -5.71 -12.36
C GLU A 126 2.48 -5.74 -11.58
N TYR A 127 2.44 -5.46 -10.28
CA TYR A 127 3.62 -5.53 -9.41
C TYR A 127 4.23 -6.93 -9.38
N PHE A 128 3.41 -7.97 -9.19
CA PHE A 128 3.88 -9.36 -9.16
C PHE A 128 4.43 -9.80 -10.53
N ILE A 129 3.80 -9.41 -11.63
CA ILE A 129 4.31 -9.70 -12.99
C ILE A 129 5.71 -9.07 -13.16
N ARG A 130 5.89 -7.81 -12.77
CA ARG A 130 7.19 -7.11 -12.85
C ARG A 130 8.24 -7.78 -11.95
N LEU A 131 7.85 -8.18 -10.75
CA LEU A 131 8.72 -8.87 -9.81
C LEU A 131 9.19 -10.22 -10.35
N LEU A 132 8.27 -11.05 -10.85
CA LEU A 132 8.58 -12.36 -11.43
C LEU A 132 9.47 -12.24 -12.67
N LYS A 133 9.23 -11.25 -13.51
CA LYS A 133 10.10 -10.96 -14.65
C LYS A 133 11.52 -10.63 -14.19
N ARG A 134 11.68 -9.75 -13.22
CA ARG A 134 12.99 -9.36 -12.67
C ARG A 134 13.74 -10.55 -12.05
N LEU A 135 13.04 -11.41 -11.29
CA LEU A 135 13.64 -12.62 -10.72
C LEU A 135 14.11 -13.60 -11.79
N ARG A 136 13.33 -13.77 -12.86
CA ARG A 136 13.74 -14.60 -14.00
C ARG A 136 15.00 -14.05 -14.68
N ASP A 137 15.07 -12.74 -14.88
CA ASP A 137 16.21 -12.09 -15.54
C ASP A 137 17.49 -12.24 -14.69
N ILE A 138 17.41 -12.07 -13.37
CA ILE A 138 18.52 -12.30 -12.43
C ILE A 138 18.99 -13.75 -12.50
N ASN A 139 18.09 -14.73 -12.43
CA ASN A 139 18.46 -16.14 -12.52
C ASN A 139 19.15 -16.48 -13.84
N PHE A 140 18.70 -15.86 -14.93
CA PHE A 140 19.31 -16.06 -16.24
C PHE A 140 20.75 -15.51 -16.31
N GLU A 141 20.98 -14.33 -15.73
CA GLU A 141 22.33 -13.75 -15.63
C GLU A 141 23.28 -14.59 -14.78
N ASP A 142 22.81 -15.13 -13.66
CA ASP A 142 23.62 -15.97 -12.77
C ASP A 142 24.00 -17.29 -13.44
N ILE A 143 23.09 -17.90 -14.19
CA ILE A 143 23.37 -19.12 -14.99
C ILE A 143 24.40 -18.81 -16.09
N GLN A 144 24.32 -17.66 -16.74
CA GLN A 144 25.30 -17.27 -17.75
C GLN A 144 26.69 -17.01 -17.14
N LYS A 145 26.75 -16.34 -15.99
CA LYS A 145 28.00 -16.13 -15.26
C LYS A 145 28.67 -17.44 -14.87
N GLN A 146 27.90 -18.41 -14.37
CA GLN A 146 28.41 -19.74 -14.04
C GLN A 146 28.95 -20.49 -15.27
N LYS A 147 28.28 -20.39 -16.42
CA LYS A 147 28.76 -21.03 -17.66
C LYS A 147 30.09 -20.40 -18.16
N ASN A 148 30.25 -19.09 -18.00
CA ASN A 148 31.47 -18.39 -18.43
C ASN A 148 32.64 -18.59 -17.47
N LEU A 149 32.44 -19.10 -16.26
CA LEU A 149 33.46 -19.43 -15.29
C LEU A 149 34.03 -20.87 -15.47
N VAL A 150 33.36 -21.70 -16.27
CA VAL A 150 33.72 -23.11 -16.50
C VAL A 150 34.43 -23.30 -17.86
N LEU A 151 34.59 -22.25 -18.66
CA LEU A 151 35.37 -22.20 -19.88
C LEU A 151 36.72 -21.48 -19.64
#